data_6661f12be9e377bc52dc766cd204e9fe
#
_entry.id   6661f12be9e377bc52dc766cd204e9fe
#
_cell.length_a   1.000
_cell.length_b   1.000
_cell.length_c   1.000
_cell.angle_alpha   90.00
_cell.angle_beta   90.00
_cell.angle_gamma   90.00
#
_symmetry.space_group_name_H-M   'P 1'
#
loop_
_entity.id
_entity.type
_entity.pdbx_description
1 polymer ?
#
loop_
_entity_poly.entity_id
_entity_poly.type
_entity_poly.pdbx_seq_one_letter_code
_entity_poly.pdbx_strand_id
1 'polypeptide(L)'
;MVRRRAGHAAIVIVGAAMVGASCTLSVVPSPAEPTAPPPAGLWTSGPISKIKHVVIVMQENRSFDTYFGTYPGANGIPMANGAPTVCVSDPASGGCDRPFHDLLDRTAGGPHGQADALADLGAGRMDGFVAQAEGARKGCLNAFNPGCAGTGTPDVMGYVDGHEIPNYWTYARDFVLQDAMFEPNASWSLPAHLFTVSAWSARCPTSDPLSCTSNINAPGLPTAARPEPYAWTDLTYLLYQHGVSWGYYLDQGFQPDCADDAVSCAPQPQRVGVPQIWNPLPGFADVHADGQLGNIQEISVFTAAAAAGTLPAVSWVIPNGRDSEHPPALISTGESYVTNLINTVMAGPDWSSTAIFLTWDDWGGFFDHVVPPAVDQNGYGLRVPGLVISPYARAGFIDHQTLSFDAYLKFIEDDFLGGARLDPTTDGRPDSRPDVRESAAGLGDLAADFDFSEPPRPPVVLPVDPITDLR
;
A
#
# COMPACT_ATOMS: atom_id res chain seq x y z
N MET A 1 -66.68 5.18 -65.71
CA MET A 1 -67.43 6.44 -65.81
C MET A 1 -66.70 7.47 -65.07
N VAL A 2 -65.87 8.26 -65.74
CA VAL A 2 -66.05 9.61 -66.23
C VAL A 2 -66.49 10.57 -65.11
N ARG A 3 -65.60 11.47 -64.68
CA ARG A 3 -65.50 12.88 -65.16
C ARG A 3 -64.34 13.65 -64.53
N ARG A 4 -63.57 14.26 -65.41
CA ARG A 4 -62.61 15.34 -65.12
C ARG A 4 -63.36 16.61 -64.71
N ARG A 5 -62.71 17.46 -63.88
CA ARG A 5 -62.80 18.90 -64.04
C ARG A 5 -61.48 19.55 -63.59
N ALA A 6 -60.99 20.36 -64.46
CA ALA A 6 -59.89 21.28 -64.32
C ALA A 6 -60.33 22.53 -63.53
N GLY A 7 -59.42 23.20 -62.85
CA GLY A 7 -59.64 24.47 -62.21
C GLY A 7 -58.33 25.16 -61.83
N HIS A 8 -57.95 26.07 -62.65
CA HIS A 8 -57.19 27.33 -62.57
C HIS A 8 -56.16 27.56 -61.42
N ALA A 9 -54.94 27.86 -61.86
CA ALA A 9 -53.83 28.38 -61.12
C ALA A 9 -54.10 29.84 -60.63
N ALA A 10 -53.73 30.11 -59.40
CA ALA A 10 -53.46 31.48 -58.91
C ALA A 10 -52.06 31.53 -58.31
N ILE A 11 -51.20 32.27 -58.92
CA ILE A 11 -49.86 32.55 -58.48
C ILE A 11 -49.95 33.61 -57.36
N VAL A 12 -49.54 33.29 -56.16
CA VAL A 12 -49.30 34.28 -55.12
C VAL A 12 -47.79 34.32 -54.87
N ILE A 13 -47.15 35.40 -55.20
CA ILE A 13 -45.76 35.69 -54.85
C ILE A 13 -45.74 36.15 -53.40
N VAL A 14 -45.17 35.34 -52.53
CA VAL A 14 -44.85 35.73 -51.16
C VAL A 14 -43.34 35.90 -51.06
N GLY A 15 -42.94 37.17 -50.81
CA GLY A 15 -41.54 37.50 -50.61
C GLY A 15 -40.96 36.85 -49.36
N ALA A 16 -39.88 36.07 -49.53
CA ALA A 16 -39.13 35.52 -48.44
C ALA A 16 -38.14 36.56 -47.88
N ALA A 17 -38.41 37.03 -46.66
CA ALA A 17 -37.43 37.73 -45.87
C ALA A 17 -36.37 36.75 -45.37
N MET A 18 -35.14 36.83 -45.85
CA MET A 18 -34.02 36.08 -45.27
C MET A 18 -33.62 36.69 -43.93
N VAL A 19 -33.95 35.98 -42.85
CA VAL A 19 -33.35 36.23 -41.52
C VAL A 19 -32.03 35.47 -41.52
N GLY A 20 -30.92 36.21 -41.58
CA GLY A 20 -29.59 35.67 -41.43
C GLY A 20 -29.38 35.20 -39.98
N ALA A 21 -29.41 33.92 -39.74
CA ALA A 21 -28.95 33.33 -38.50
C ALA A 21 -27.41 33.26 -38.53
N SER A 22 -26.77 34.19 -37.80
CA SER A 22 -25.33 34.10 -37.51
C SER A 22 -25.08 32.89 -36.57
N CYS A 23 -24.63 31.77 -37.11
CA CYS A 23 -24.05 30.69 -36.31
C CYS A 23 -22.72 31.21 -35.78
N THR A 24 -22.68 31.62 -34.53
CA THR A 24 -21.44 31.71 -33.77
C THR A 24 -20.95 30.29 -33.49
N LEU A 25 -19.94 29.84 -34.21
CA LEU A 25 -19.18 28.65 -33.89
C LEU A 25 -18.46 28.90 -32.54
N SER A 26 -18.98 28.33 -31.48
CA SER A 26 -18.23 28.19 -30.23
C SER A 26 -17.03 27.31 -30.50
N VAL A 27 -15.84 27.91 -30.56
CA VAL A 27 -14.58 27.17 -30.58
C VAL A 27 -14.45 26.52 -29.22
N VAL A 28 -14.71 25.21 -29.16
CA VAL A 28 -14.33 24.39 -28.02
C VAL A 28 -12.80 24.42 -27.95
N PRO A 29 -12.18 24.88 -26.85
CA PRO A 29 -10.74 24.85 -26.76
C PRO A 29 -10.29 23.38 -26.91
N SER A 30 -9.37 23.14 -27.83
CA SER A 30 -8.69 21.85 -27.97
C SER A 30 -8.07 21.50 -26.62
N PRO A 31 -8.13 20.22 -26.14
CA PRO A 31 -7.38 19.82 -24.99
C PRO A 31 -5.93 20.25 -25.17
N ALA A 32 -5.34 20.88 -24.14
CA ALA A 32 -3.94 21.25 -24.17
C ALA A 32 -3.13 19.98 -24.45
N GLU A 33 -2.24 19.99 -25.45
CA GLU A 33 -1.28 18.92 -25.65
C GLU A 33 -0.50 18.77 -24.34
N PRO A 34 -0.25 17.51 -23.88
CA PRO A 34 0.55 17.28 -22.70
C PRO A 34 1.91 17.98 -22.91
N THR A 35 2.21 18.95 -22.06
CA THR A 35 3.51 19.61 -22.05
C THR A 35 4.56 18.55 -21.76
N ALA A 36 5.59 18.49 -22.61
CA ALA A 36 6.72 17.61 -22.33
C ALA A 36 7.24 17.86 -20.90
N PRO A 37 7.58 16.82 -20.14
CA PRO A 37 8.11 16.98 -18.80
C PRO A 37 9.29 17.94 -18.82
N PRO A 38 9.48 18.79 -17.79
CA PRO A 38 10.64 19.65 -17.71
C PRO A 38 11.90 18.81 -17.77
N PRO A 39 13.02 19.34 -18.28
CA PRO A 39 14.28 18.62 -18.34
C PRO A 39 14.65 18.15 -16.92
N ALA A 40 15.08 16.89 -16.81
CA ALA A 40 15.43 16.22 -15.55
C ALA A 40 16.15 17.19 -14.61
N GLY A 41 15.47 17.50 -13.49
CA GLY A 41 15.91 18.51 -12.54
C GLY A 41 17.18 18.06 -11.83
N LEU A 42 17.87 19.02 -11.27
CA LEU A 42 19.08 18.86 -10.46
C LEU A 42 18.80 17.90 -9.30
N TRP A 43 19.24 16.63 -9.45
CA TRP A 43 19.23 15.63 -8.40
C TRP A 43 19.92 16.20 -7.15
N THR A 44 19.36 15.97 -5.97
CA THR A 44 19.96 16.43 -4.73
C THR A 44 21.40 15.93 -4.61
N SER A 45 22.33 16.79 -4.21
CA SER A 45 23.76 16.49 -4.13
C SER A 45 24.15 15.89 -2.76
N GLY A 46 23.22 15.28 -2.03
CA GLY A 46 23.43 14.70 -0.71
C GLY A 46 23.90 13.23 -0.76
N PRO A 47 24.31 12.66 0.39
CA PRO A 47 24.68 11.24 0.47
C PRO A 47 23.58 10.27 0.04
N ILE A 48 22.32 10.62 0.27
CA ILE A 48 21.12 9.86 -0.12
C ILE A 48 21.06 9.63 -1.63
N SER A 49 21.58 10.55 -2.45
CA SER A 49 21.61 10.44 -3.91
C SER A 49 22.45 9.28 -4.48
N LYS A 50 23.10 8.48 -3.61
CA LYS A 50 23.66 7.18 -3.99
C LYS A 50 22.59 6.16 -4.31
N ILE A 51 21.38 6.30 -3.76
CA ILE A 51 20.22 5.51 -4.15
C ILE A 51 19.69 6.08 -5.47
N LYS A 52 19.47 5.20 -6.42
CA LYS A 52 18.91 5.52 -7.75
C LYS A 52 17.59 4.79 -7.99
N HIS A 53 17.36 3.77 -7.20
CA HIS A 53 16.18 2.91 -7.31
C HIS A 53 15.64 2.64 -5.91
N VAL A 54 14.41 3.05 -5.67
CA VAL A 54 13.63 2.69 -4.49
C VAL A 54 12.62 1.65 -4.91
N VAL A 55 12.58 0.52 -4.22
CA VAL A 55 11.61 -0.56 -4.43
C VAL A 55 10.83 -0.76 -3.14
N ILE A 56 9.53 -0.52 -3.17
CA ILE A 56 8.62 -0.80 -2.06
C ILE A 56 7.92 -2.12 -2.36
N VAL A 57 8.18 -3.14 -1.55
CA VAL A 57 7.49 -4.43 -1.60
C VAL A 57 6.45 -4.43 -0.48
N MET A 58 5.18 -4.46 -0.86
CA MET A 58 4.06 -4.49 0.07
C MET A 58 3.53 -5.92 0.14
N GLN A 59 3.58 -6.53 1.33
CA GLN A 59 2.90 -7.78 1.65
C GLN A 59 1.63 -7.48 2.44
N GLU A 60 0.90 -8.50 2.84
CA GLU A 60 -0.45 -8.34 3.37
C GLU A 60 -0.60 -8.96 4.76
N ASN A 61 -1.20 -8.16 5.66
CA ASN A 61 -1.81 -8.60 6.91
C ASN A 61 -0.90 -9.33 7.89
N ARG A 62 0.10 -8.62 8.44
CA ARG A 62 0.86 -9.11 9.61
C ARG A 62 1.23 -7.99 10.56
N SER A 63 1.01 -8.21 11.85
CA SER A 63 1.56 -7.32 12.87
C SER A 63 3.07 -7.54 13.07
N PHE A 64 3.74 -6.54 13.63
CA PHE A 64 5.16 -6.67 13.99
C PHE A 64 5.39 -7.84 14.95
N ASP A 65 4.55 -7.98 15.98
CA ASP A 65 4.70 -9.04 16.97
C ASP A 65 4.52 -10.44 16.39
N THR A 66 3.73 -10.61 15.33
CA THR A 66 3.55 -11.88 14.65
C THR A 66 4.87 -12.41 14.07
N TYR A 67 5.71 -11.54 13.48
CA TYR A 67 6.91 -11.97 12.76
C TYR A 67 8.22 -11.66 13.48
N PHE A 68 8.26 -10.60 14.26
CA PHE A 68 9.46 -10.13 14.93
C PHE A 68 9.26 -9.90 16.44
N GLY A 69 8.13 -10.32 16.98
CA GLY A 69 7.80 -10.16 18.40
C GLY A 69 8.78 -10.82 19.37
N THR A 70 9.59 -11.78 18.89
CA THR A 70 10.65 -12.43 19.66
C THR A 70 12.06 -12.13 19.14
N TYR A 71 12.20 -11.19 18.20
CA TYR A 71 13.50 -10.84 17.62
C TYR A 71 14.41 -10.19 18.67
N PRO A 72 15.66 -10.67 18.84
CA PRO A 72 16.55 -10.19 19.89
C PRO A 72 16.88 -8.68 19.73
N GLY A 73 16.57 -7.91 20.75
CA GLY A 73 16.86 -6.47 20.79
C GLY A 73 15.76 -5.57 20.25
N ALA A 74 14.75 -6.12 19.56
CA ALA A 74 13.58 -5.37 19.15
C ALA A 74 12.61 -5.11 20.32
N ASN A 75 11.77 -4.10 20.18
CA ASN A 75 10.62 -3.86 21.05
C ASN A 75 9.51 -4.89 20.77
N GLY A 76 9.77 -6.13 21.12
CA GLY A 76 8.89 -7.26 20.87
C GLY A 76 8.01 -7.63 22.06
N ILE A 77 7.32 -8.77 21.95
CA ILE A 77 6.39 -9.29 22.96
C ILE A 77 7.07 -9.33 24.33
N PRO A 78 6.48 -8.71 25.38
CA PRO A 78 7.04 -8.75 26.73
C PRO A 78 7.15 -10.17 27.26
N MET A 79 8.38 -10.62 27.53
CA MET A 79 8.70 -11.98 27.97
C MET A 79 9.25 -12.04 29.38
N ALA A 80 8.93 -13.10 30.14
CA ALA A 80 9.60 -13.44 31.39
C ALA A 80 9.83 -14.96 31.44
N ASN A 81 11.08 -15.34 31.72
CA ASN A 81 11.48 -16.76 31.77
C ASN A 81 11.10 -17.58 30.52
N GLY A 82 11.17 -16.95 29.35
CA GLY A 82 10.85 -17.59 28.06
C GLY A 82 9.35 -17.71 27.77
N ALA A 83 8.48 -17.04 28.50
CA ALA A 83 7.04 -17.03 28.27
C ALA A 83 6.49 -15.59 28.18
N PRO A 84 5.50 -15.33 27.31
CA PRO A 84 4.80 -14.04 27.22
C PRO A 84 4.17 -13.65 28.56
N THR A 85 4.31 -12.39 28.93
CA THR A 85 3.70 -11.84 30.16
C THR A 85 2.37 -11.16 29.92
N VAL A 86 2.11 -10.75 28.68
CA VAL A 86 0.82 -10.19 28.25
C VAL A 86 -0.24 -11.27 28.17
N CYS A 87 -1.50 -10.89 28.41
CA CYS A 87 -2.64 -11.79 28.35
C CYS A 87 -3.85 -11.01 27.88
N VAL A 88 -4.38 -11.34 26.71
CA VAL A 88 -5.53 -10.67 26.08
C VAL A 88 -6.81 -11.36 26.53
N SER A 89 -7.83 -10.60 26.89
CA SER A 89 -9.12 -11.12 27.38
C SER A 89 -9.75 -12.05 26.35
N ASP A 90 -10.18 -13.22 26.80
CA ASP A 90 -10.94 -14.20 26.03
C ASP A 90 -12.39 -14.26 26.55
N PRO A 91 -13.35 -13.66 25.85
CA PRO A 91 -14.76 -13.65 26.26
C PRO A 91 -15.42 -15.03 26.24
N ALA A 92 -14.98 -15.94 25.36
CA ALA A 92 -15.59 -17.26 25.22
C ALA A 92 -15.24 -18.18 26.39
N SER A 93 -13.99 -18.15 26.87
CA SER A 93 -13.56 -18.94 28.04
C SER A 93 -13.79 -18.21 29.37
N GLY A 94 -13.95 -16.87 29.36
CA GLY A 94 -13.96 -16.02 30.55
C GLY A 94 -12.57 -15.88 31.19
N GLY A 95 -11.51 -16.25 30.48
CA GLY A 95 -10.10 -16.15 30.85
C GLY A 95 -9.35 -15.12 30.03
N CYS A 96 -8.12 -15.45 29.67
CA CYS A 96 -7.32 -14.67 28.74
C CYS A 96 -6.33 -15.55 27.98
N ASP A 97 -6.03 -15.18 26.75
CA ASP A 97 -5.07 -15.85 25.90
C ASP A 97 -3.74 -15.11 25.86
N ARG A 98 -2.65 -15.86 25.86
CA ARG A 98 -1.30 -15.35 25.73
C ARG A 98 -0.78 -15.57 24.32
N PRO A 99 0.09 -14.69 23.80
CA PRO A 99 0.84 -15.01 22.59
C PRO A 99 1.50 -16.39 22.71
N PHE A 100 1.48 -17.16 21.63
CA PHE A 100 2.05 -18.49 21.58
C PHE A 100 2.84 -18.70 20.29
N HIS A 101 3.84 -19.59 20.34
CA HIS A 101 4.61 -19.94 19.16
C HIS A 101 3.74 -20.78 18.22
N ASP A 102 3.40 -20.24 17.07
CA ASP A 102 2.56 -20.91 16.09
C ASP A 102 3.44 -21.50 14.97
N LEU A 103 3.25 -22.78 14.69
CA LEU A 103 3.97 -23.48 13.63
C LEU A 103 3.09 -23.67 12.38
N LEU A 104 1.90 -23.08 12.36
CA LEU A 104 0.99 -23.24 11.24
C LEU A 104 1.43 -22.32 10.07
N ASP A 105 1.65 -22.94 8.92
CA ASP A 105 1.93 -22.20 7.67
C ASP A 105 0.71 -21.43 7.16
N ARG A 106 -0.48 -21.86 7.56
CA ARG A 106 -1.76 -21.24 7.20
C ARG A 106 -2.46 -20.70 8.44
N THR A 107 -2.68 -19.41 8.47
CA THR A 107 -3.37 -18.71 9.56
C THR A 107 -4.71 -18.15 9.11
N ALA A 108 -5.55 -17.80 10.07
CA ALA A 108 -6.87 -17.23 9.84
C ALA A 108 -6.86 -15.70 9.83
N GLY A 109 -6.04 -15.08 10.68
CA GLY A 109 -6.14 -13.66 10.98
C GLY A 109 -7.44 -13.27 11.69
N GLY A 110 -7.71 -11.98 11.73
CA GLY A 110 -8.90 -11.38 12.30
C GLY A 110 -9.53 -10.34 11.38
N PRO A 111 -10.70 -9.81 11.72
CA PRO A 111 -11.24 -8.65 11.06
C PRO A 111 -10.32 -7.45 11.34
N HIS A 112 -10.12 -6.59 10.33
CA HIS A 112 -9.12 -5.53 10.39
C HIS A 112 -9.61 -4.18 9.79
N GLY A 113 -10.93 -3.94 9.79
CA GLY A 113 -11.49 -2.63 9.46
C GLY A 113 -11.27 -1.60 10.55
N GLN A 114 -11.65 -0.35 10.27
CA GLN A 114 -11.50 0.76 11.23
C GLN A 114 -12.16 0.46 12.59
N ALA A 115 -13.34 -0.16 12.59
CA ALA A 115 -14.04 -0.50 13.82
C ALA A 115 -13.33 -1.57 14.64
N ASP A 116 -12.71 -2.53 13.93
CA ASP A 116 -11.97 -3.64 14.52
C ASP A 116 -10.64 -3.14 15.09
N ALA A 117 -9.92 -2.28 14.36
CA ALA A 117 -8.73 -1.62 14.85
C ALA A 117 -8.99 -0.86 16.18
N LEU A 118 -10.07 -0.08 16.23
CA LEU A 118 -10.45 0.64 17.45
C LEU A 118 -10.81 -0.31 18.60
N ALA A 119 -11.41 -1.45 18.30
CA ALA A 119 -11.73 -2.48 19.29
C ALA A 119 -10.48 -3.18 19.79
N ASP A 120 -9.55 -3.55 18.89
CA ASP A 120 -8.26 -4.17 19.21
C ASP A 120 -7.40 -3.26 20.08
N LEU A 121 -7.33 -1.98 19.73
CA LEU A 121 -6.64 -0.97 20.52
C LEU A 121 -7.24 -0.78 21.92
N GLY A 122 -8.55 -0.99 22.08
CA GLY A 122 -9.23 -0.95 23.37
C GLY A 122 -8.99 0.33 24.18
N ALA A 123 -8.87 1.49 23.51
CA ALA A 123 -8.43 2.77 24.09
C ALA A 123 -7.03 2.68 24.76
N GLY A 124 -6.11 1.96 24.13
CA GLY A 124 -4.71 1.79 24.56
C GLY A 124 -4.48 0.61 25.49
N ARG A 125 -5.46 -0.27 25.67
CA ARG A 125 -5.28 -1.52 26.46
C ARG A 125 -4.71 -2.66 25.63
N MET A 126 -4.82 -2.61 24.30
CA MET A 126 -4.40 -3.65 23.36
C MET A 126 -5.02 -5.02 23.71
N ASP A 127 -6.34 -5.05 23.93
CA ASP A 127 -7.02 -6.20 24.52
C ASP A 127 -8.24 -6.71 23.72
N GLY A 128 -8.46 -6.25 22.48
CA GLY A 128 -9.63 -6.61 21.67
C GLY A 128 -9.45 -7.82 20.73
N PHE A 129 -8.23 -8.16 20.35
CA PHE A 129 -7.88 -9.08 19.26
C PHE A 129 -8.61 -10.45 19.33
N VAL A 130 -8.60 -11.08 20.47
CA VAL A 130 -9.29 -12.38 20.69
C VAL A 130 -10.78 -12.24 20.49
N ALA A 131 -11.39 -11.19 21.07
CA ALA A 131 -12.83 -10.95 20.97
C ALA A 131 -13.28 -10.68 19.54
N GLN A 132 -12.49 -9.92 18.76
CA GLN A 132 -12.76 -9.63 17.34
C GLN A 132 -12.66 -10.91 16.50
N ALA A 133 -11.59 -11.68 16.64
CA ALA A 133 -11.41 -12.96 15.95
C ALA A 133 -12.54 -13.96 16.23
N GLU A 134 -12.97 -14.09 17.48
CA GLU A 134 -14.10 -14.93 17.85
C GLU A 134 -15.44 -14.44 17.27
N GLY A 135 -15.63 -13.11 17.23
CA GLY A 135 -16.81 -12.47 16.66
C GLY A 135 -16.95 -12.74 15.17
N ALA A 136 -15.86 -12.67 14.44
CA ALA A 136 -15.80 -12.81 12.98
C ALA A 136 -16.14 -14.21 12.45
N ARG A 137 -15.97 -15.25 13.25
CA ARG A 137 -16.33 -16.64 12.88
C ARG A 137 -17.78 -16.79 12.40
N LYS A 138 -18.65 -15.88 12.79
CA LYS A 138 -20.07 -15.91 12.41
C LYS A 138 -20.35 -15.51 10.95
N GLY A 139 -19.43 -14.83 10.31
CA GLY A 139 -19.55 -14.31 8.93
C GLY A 139 -18.75 -15.07 7.88
N CYS A 140 -18.14 -16.20 8.24
CA CYS A 140 -17.23 -16.93 7.37
C CYS A 140 -17.86 -17.38 6.04
N LEU A 141 -17.26 -16.94 4.92
CA LEU A 141 -17.63 -17.33 3.56
C LEU A 141 -16.71 -18.41 2.96
N ASN A 142 -15.49 -18.56 3.50
CA ASN A 142 -14.48 -19.49 3.01
C ASN A 142 -14.26 -20.64 3.99
N ALA A 143 -14.77 -21.82 3.65
CA ALA A 143 -14.60 -23.02 4.48
C ALA A 143 -13.15 -23.51 4.61
N PHE A 144 -12.24 -23.01 3.78
CA PHE A 144 -10.80 -23.33 3.84
C PHE A 144 -10.02 -22.37 4.75
N ASN A 145 -10.62 -21.27 5.19
CA ASN A 145 -10.00 -20.40 6.19
C ASN A 145 -10.04 -21.10 7.55
N PRO A 146 -8.91 -21.30 8.23
CA PRO A 146 -8.85 -21.93 9.55
C PRO A 146 -9.73 -21.25 10.59
N GLY A 147 -9.86 -19.92 10.55
CA GLY A 147 -10.74 -19.15 11.44
C GLY A 147 -12.22 -19.52 11.32
N CYS A 148 -12.64 -20.04 10.17
CA CYS A 148 -14.03 -20.50 9.95
C CYS A 148 -14.31 -21.84 10.61
N ALA A 149 -13.30 -22.67 10.84
CA ALA A 149 -13.42 -24.00 11.43
C ALA A 149 -13.18 -24.02 12.96
N GLY A 150 -12.77 -22.89 13.53
CA GLY A 150 -12.04 -22.83 14.77
C GLY A 150 -12.76 -23.21 16.07
N THR A 151 -12.11 -24.09 16.81
CA THR A 151 -12.25 -24.27 18.26
C THR A 151 -10.85 -24.15 18.86
N GLY A 152 -10.63 -23.31 19.86
CA GLY A 152 -9.32 -23.10 20.49
C GLY A 152 -8.90 -21.64 20.50
N THR A 153 -7.70 -21.36 21.00
CA THR A 153 -7.10 -20.02 20.99
C THR A 153 -7.01 -19.52 19.56
N PRO A 154 -7.53 -18.32 19.26
CA PRO A 154 -7.39 -17.74 17.93
C PRO A 154 -5.93 -17.53 17.55
N ASP A 155 -5.57 -17.84 16.29
CA ASP A 155 -4.21 -17.69 15.78
C ASP A 155 -3.75 -16.23 15.63
N VAL A 156 -4.66 -15.27 15.80
CA VAL A 156 -4.31 -13.85 15.97
C VAL A 156 -3.33 -13.60 17.13
N MET A 157 -3.25 -14.51 18.09
CA MET A 157 -2.28 -14.50 19.20
C MET A 157 -1.00 -15.29 18.87
N GLY A 158 -0.90 -15.90 17.70
CA GLY A 158 0.24 -16.66 17.24
C GLY A 158 1.40 -15.78 16.79
N TYR A 159 2.63 -16.15 17.14
CA TYR A 159 3.84 -15.58 16.58
C TYR A 159 4.73 -16.68 15.98
N VAL A 160 5.51 -16.31 14.99
CA VAL A 160 6.57 -17.14 14.39
C VAL A 160 7.93 -16.54 14.68
N ASP A 161 9.00 -17.30 14.48
CA ASP A 161 10.37 -16.81 14.67
C ASP A 161 11.29 -17.21 13.48
N GLY A 162 12.59 -17.12 13.68
CA GLY A 162 13.55 -17.40 12.60
C GLY A 162 13.61 -18.87 12.17
N HIS A 163 12.88 -19.79 12.80
CA HIS A 163 12.77 -21.18 12.37
C HIS A 163 11.65 -21.34 11.33
N GLU A 164 10.63 -20.53 11.41
CA GLU A 164 9.49 -20.52 10.48
C GLU A 164 9.68 -19.56 9.29
N ILE A 165 10.34 -18.39 9.54
CA ILE A 165 10.58 -17.34 8.52
C ILE A 165 12.08 -16.96 8.46
N PRO A 166 12.97 -17.93 8.15
CA PRO A 166 14.42 -17.75 8.27
C PRO A 166 15.00 -16.67 7.35
N ASN A 167 14.41 -16.45 6.19
CA ASN A 167 14.91 -15.43 5.27
C ASN A 167 14.58 -14.02 5.76
N TYR A 168 13.38 -13.78 6.27
CA TYR A 168 13.02 -12.47 6.85
C TYR A 168 13.90 -12.13 8.06
N TRP A 169 14.16 -13.11 8.94
CA TRP A 169 15.07 -12.93 10.07
C TRP A 169 16.53 -12.74 9.63
N THR A 170 16.93 -13.36 8.52
CA THR A 170 18.25 -13.14 7.93
C THR A 170 18.37 -11.71 7.37
N TYR A 171 17.33 -11.20 6.70
CA TYR A 171 17.32 -9.81 6.25
C TYR A 171 17.36 -8.83 7.43
N ALA A 172 16.61 -9.07 8.50
CA ALA A 172 16.68 -8.26 9.72
C ALA A 172 18.07 -8.27 10.36
N ARG A 173 18.74 -9.43 10.37
CA ARG A 173 20.10 -9.57 10.92
C ARG A 173 21.16 -8.88 10.06
N ASP A 174 21.04 -8.99 8.74
CA ASP A 174 22.09 -8.54 7.82
C ASP A 174 21.86 -7.10 7.32
N PHE A 175 20.67 -6.53 7.52
CA PHE A 175 20.27 -5.19 7.11
C PHE A 175 19.58 -4.46 8.27
N VAL A 176 18.46 -3.76 8.04
CA VAL A 176 17.76 -3.00 9.07
C VAL A 176 16.40 -3.59 9.34
N LEU A 177 16.05 -3.73 10.63
CA LEU A 177 14.72 -4.00 11.13
C LEU A 177 14.15 -2.73 11.76
N GLN A 178 12.93 -2.36 11.41
CA GLN A 178 12.21 -1.21 11.96
C GLN A 178 11.16 -1.72 12.96
N ASP A 179 11.40 -1.58 14.25
CA ASP A 179 10.52 -2.13 15.29
C ASP A 179 9.44 -1.15 15.78
N ALA A 180 9.37 -0.01 15.14
CA ALA A 180 8.33 1.00 15.37
C ALA A 180 7.80 1.54 14.00
N MET A 181 7.68 0.65 13.00
CA MET A 181 6.94 0.90 11.77
C MET A 181 5.45 0.67 12.04
N PHE A 182 4.66 1.69 11.81
CA PHE A 182 3.21 1.65 12.00
C PHE A 182 2.51 1.73 10.64
N GLU A 183 1.42 1.00 10.48
CA GLU A 183 0.52 1.30 9.37
C GLU A 183 0.07 2.77 9.42
N PRO A 184 -0.18 3.41 8.28
CA PRO A 184 -0.40 4.85 8.23
C PRO A 184 -1.74 5.31 8.80
N ASN A 185 -2.62 4.38 9.12
CA ASN A 185 -3.96 4.64 9.66
C ASN A 185 -4.52 3.37 10.33
N ALA A 186 -5.41 3.53 11.31
CA ALA A 186 -6.02 2.41 12.01
C ALA A 186 -7.21 1.85 11.20
N SER A 187 -6.94 1.16 10.08
CA SER A 187 -7.96 0.62 9.19
C SER A 187 -7.37 -0.45 8.27
N TRP A 188 -8.08 -0.83 7.23
CA TRP A 188 -7.85 -1.95 6.33
C TRP A 188 -7.01 -1.60 5.10
N SER A 189 -6.79 -2.58 4.23
CA SER A 189 -5.84 -2.54 3.12
C SER A 189 -6.04 -1.38 2.15
N LEU A 190 -7.28 -1.04 1.70
CA LEU A 190 -7.42 0.05 0.72
C LEU A 190 -6.92 1.41 1.23
N PRO A 191 -7.28 1.88 2.44
CA PRO A 191 -6.65 3.07 3.01
C PRO A 191 -5.13 2.96 3.09
N ALA A 192 -4.57 1.84 3.52
CA ALA A 192 -3.13 1.63 3.61
C ALA A 192 -2.44 1.77 2.24
N HIS A 193 -2.98 1.13 1.21
CA HIS A 193 -2.49 1.27 -0.17
C HIS A 193 -2.62 2.69 -0.72
N LEU A 194 -3.70 3.43 -0.38
CA LEU A 194 -3.84 4.84 -0.74
C LEU A 194 -2.76 5.70 -0.07
N PHE A 195 -2.50 5.47 1.22
CA PHE A 195 -1.42 6.19 1.93
C PHE A 195 -0.04 5.90 1.34
N THR A 196 0.22 4.68 0.89
CA THR A 196 1.51 4.29 0.29
C THR A 196 1.84 5.08 -0.99
N VAL A 197 0.82 5.59 -1.68
CA VAL A 197 1.00 6.34 -2.92
C VAL A 197 0.64 7.82 -2.80
N SER A 198 -0.07 8.24 -1.73
CA SER A 198 -0.56 9.61 -1.66
C SER A 198 -0.54 10.25 -0.26
N ALA A 199 0.00 9.58 0.76
CA ALA A 199 -0.01 10.02 2.16
C ALA A 199 -1.40 10.42 2.70
N TRP A 200 -2.47 9.98 2.02
CA TRP A 200 -3.84 10.29 2.40
C TRP A 200 -4.84 9.25 1.90
N SER A 201 -5.91 9.08 2.66
CA SER A 201 -7.09 8.34 2.24
C SER A 201 -8.33 9.22 2.43
N ALA A 202 -9.09 9.42 1.36
CA ALA A 202 -10.20 10.34 1.35
C ALA A 202 -11.39 9.84 0.51
N ARG A 203 -12.55 10.39 0.78
CA ARG A 203 -13.73 10.26 -0.07
C ARG A 203 -14.04 11.59 -0.72
N CYS A 204 -14.11 11.61 -2.04
CA CYS A 204 -14.45 12.80 -2.82
C CYS A 204 -15.87 12.65 -3.37
N PRO A 205 -16.84 13.50 -3.05
CA PRO A 205 -18.18 13.46 -3.65
C PRO A 205 -18.22 13.83 -5.13
N THR A 206 -17.24 14.62 -5.59
CA THR A 206 -17.10 15.09 -6.99
C THR A 206 -15.68 14.87 -7.49
N SER A 207 -15.41 15.23 -8.73
CA SER A 207 -14.06 15.27 -9.30
C SER A 207 -13.24 16.50 -8.89
N ASP A 208 -13.79 17.39 -8.08
CA ASP A 208 -13.05 18.52 -7.51
C ASP A 208 -12.22 18.03 -6.31
N PRO A 209 -10.88 18.15 -6.32
CA PRO A 209 -10.02 17.77 -5.20
C PRO A 209 -10.39 18.46 -3.88
N LEU A 210 -10.93 19.68 -3.94
CA LEU A 210 -11.39 20.40 -2.75
C LEU A 210 -12.66 19.84 -2.14
N SER A 211 -13.36 18.92 -2.82
CA SER A 211 -14.52 18.23 -2.30
C SER A 211 -14.17 17.03 -1.41
N CYS A 212 -12.91 16.59 -1.42
CA CYS A 212 -12.47 15.40 -0.70
C CYS A 212 -12.46 15.62 0.82
N THR A 213 -12.73 14.58 1.58
CA THR A 213 -12.64 14.58 3.05
C THR A 213 -11.99 13.28 3.52
N SER A 214 -11.14 13.36 4.53
CA SER A 214 -10.48 12.17 5.10
C SER A 214 -11.47 11.06 5.40
N ASN A 215 -11.18 9.88 4.92
CA ASN A 215 -12.02 8.70 5.15
C ASN A 215 -11.17 7.44 5.05
N ILE A 216 -10.92 6.81 6.19
CA ILE A 216 -10.16 5.57 6.30
C ILE A 216 -11.06 4.33 6.43
N ASN A 217 -12.37 4.51 6.53
CA ASN A 217 -13.33 3.41 6.60
C ASN A 217 -13.86 3.03 5.22
N ALA A 218 -14.26 4.02 4.41
CA ALA A 218 -14.86 3.80 3.10
C ALA A 218 -14.47 4.93 2.12
N PRO A 219 -13.21 4.99 1.67
CA PRO A 219 -12.75 5.99 0.71
C PRO A 219 -13.50 5.87 -0.62
N GLY A 220 -14.02 4.69 -0.91
CA GLY A 220 -14.80 4.36 -2.10
C GLY A 220 -13.96 3.63 -3.14
N LEU A 221 -14.59 2.61 -3.73
CA LEU A 221 -14.03 1.91 -4.88
C LEU A 221 -14.60 2.52 -6.18
N PRO A 222 -13.87 2.42 -7.28
CA PRO A 222 -14.36 2.86 -8.58
C PRO A 222 -15.65 2.16 -8.97
N THR A 223 -16.51 2.91 -9.67
CA THR A 223 -17.74 2.40 -10.23
C THR A 223 -17.86 2.79 -11.71
N ALA A 224 -18.74 2.16 -12.46
CA ALA A 224 -18.98 2.54 -13.85
C ALA A 224 -19.41 4.01 -14.02
N ALA A 225 -20.09 4.59 -13.01
CA ALA A 225 -20.49 6.00 -13.00
C ALA A 225 -19.34 6.92 -12.56
N ARG A 226 -18.33 6.38 -11.90
CA ARG A 226 -17.19 7.09 -11.36
C ARG A 226 -15.94 6.20 -11.38
N PRO A 227 -15.28 6.12 -12.53
CA PRO A 227 -14.11 5.25 -12.70
C PRO A 227 -12.87 5.80 -11.98
N GLU A 228 -12.79 7.10 -11.75
CA GLU A 228 -11.67 7.80 -11.09
C GLU A 228 -12.19 8.46 -9.80
N PRO A 229 -12.36 7.71 -8.70
CA PRO A 229 -12.91 8.27 -7.47
C PRO A 229 -11.92 9.13 -6.70
N TYR A 230 -10.62 9.01 -6.97
CA TYR A 230 -9.55 9.67 -6.22
C TYR A 230 -9.13 10.94 -6.95
N ALA A 231 -9.66 12.08 -6.48
CA ALA A 231 -9.45 13.38 -7.14
C ALA A 231 -8.25 14.16 -6.58
N TRP A 232 -7.74 13.78 -5.40
CA TRP A 232 -6.59 14.42 -4.77
C TRP A 232 -5.28 13.99 -5.42
N THR A 233 -4.19 14.69 -5.09
CA THR A 233 -2.87 14.45 -5.66
C THR A 233 -2.20 13.22 -5.06
N ASP A 234 -1.63 12.35 -5.90
CA ASP A 234 -0.74 11.26 -5.50
C ASP A 234 0.74 11.57 -5.83
N LEU A 235 1.64 10.73 -5.32
CA LEU A 235 3.08 10.93 -5.51
C LEU A 235 3.51 10.82 -6.98
N THR A 236 2.79 10.05 -7.80
CA THR A 236 3.14 9.87 -9.21
C THR A 236 3.03 11.18 -10.00
N TYR A 237 2.15 12.10 -9.59
CA TYR A 237 2.09 13.45 -10.13
C TYR A 237 3.40 14.23 -9.89
N LEU A 238 3.92 14.22 -8.65
CA LEU A 238 5.19 14.87 -8.36
C LEU A 238 6.35 14.23 -9.13
N LEU A 239 6.39 12.91 -9.20
CA LEU A 239 7.40 12.17 -9.97
C LEU A 239 7.35 12.58 -11.45
N TYR A 240 6.15 12.66 -12.05
CA TYR A 240 5.95 13.09 -13.42
C TYR A 240 6.43 14.53 -13.65
N GLN A 241 6.05 15.47 -12.78
CA GLN A 241 6.46 16.86 -12.87
C GLN A 241 7.98 17.05 -12.82
N HIS A 242 8.69 16.17 -12.12
CA HIS A 242 10.15 16.20 -11.98
C HIS A 242 10.87 15.27 -12.96
N GLY A 243 10.15 14.59 -13.85
CA GLY A 243 10.74 13.66 -14.84
C GLY A 243 11.37 12.43 -14.20
N VAL A 244 10.89 12.02 -13.01
CA VAL A 244 11.34 10.83 -12.29
C VAL A 244 10.53 9.62 -12.76
N SER A 245 11.23 8.57 -13.19
CA SER A 245 10.59 7.35 -13.67
C SER A 245 10.00 6.52 -12.52
N TRP A 246 8.82 5.93 -12.74
CA TRP A 246 8.20 5.06 -11.77
C TRP A 246 7.46 3.89 -12.43
N GLY A 247 7.24 2.84 -11.66
CA GLY A 247 6.42 1.69 -12.04
C GLY A 247 5.66 1.12 -10.84
N TYR A 248 4.42 0.69 -11.08
CA TYR A 248 3.60 -0.01 -10.11
C TYR A 248 3.32 -1.40 -10.67
N TYR A 249 3.82 -2.42 -9.98
CA TYR A 249 3.90 -3.77 -10.53
C TYR A 249 3.00 -4.72 -9.75
N LEU A 250 2.05 -5.32 -10.47
CA LEU A 250 1.09 -6.26 -9.92
C LEU A 250 1.44 -7.69 -10.31
N ASP A 251 1.43 -8.58 -9.33
CA ASP A 251 1.46 -10.00 -9.63
C ASP A 251 0.09 -10.48 -10.10
N GLN A 252 0.07 -11.38 -11.09
CA GLN A 252 -1.18 -11.90 -11.67
C GLN A 252 -1.88 -12.87 -10.72
N GLY A 253 -3.19 -12.72 -10.57
CA GLY A 253 -3.97 -13.61 -9.73
C GLY A 253 -5.24 -12.95 -9.20
N PHE A 254 -5.50 -13.17 -7.93
CA PHE A 254 -6.67 -12.66 -7.23
C PHE A 254 -6.24 -11.94 -5.97
N GLN A 255 -6.90 -10.84 -5.65
CA GLN A 255 -6.87 -10.27 -4.30
C GLN A 255 -8.04 -10.86 -3.50
N PRO A 256 -7.81 -11.32 -2.25
CA PRO A 256 -8.85 -11.92 -1.42
C PRO A 256 -9.69 -10.90 -0.66
N ASP A 257 -9.30 -9.66 -0.67
CA ASP A 257 -9.81 -8.58 0.14
C ASP A 257 -11.16 -8.02 -0.30
N CYS A 258 -11.90 -7.34 0.57
CA CYS A 258 -13.21 -6.76 0.29
C CYS A 258 -13.50 -5.49 1.08
N ALA A 259 -14.42 -4.67 0.57
CA ALA A 259 -14.71 -3.33 1.09
C ALA A 259 -15.40 -3.30 2.48
N ASP A 260 -15.88 -4.41 2.98
CA ASP A 260 -16.47 -4.56 4.32
C ASP A 260 -15.53 -5.28 5.30
N ASP A 261 -14.32 -5.61 4.82
CA ASP A 261 -13.26 -6.17 5.60
C ASP A 261 -13.68 -7.41 6.42
N ALA A 262 -14.46 -8.27 5.81
CA ALA A 262 -14.78 -9.55 6.39
C ALA A 262 -13.54 -10.47 6.39
N VAL A 263 -13.38 -11.29 7.45
CA VAL A 263 -12.30 -12.28 7.57
C VAL A 263 -12.13 -13.16 6.33
N SER A 264 -13.17 -13.26 5.50
CA SER A 264 -13.12 -14.05 4.28
C SER A 264 -14.04 -13.45 3.23
N CYS A 265 -13.45 -13.03 2.12
CA CYS A 265 -14.09 -12.38 0.99
C CYS A 265 -14.10 -13.25 -0.26
N ALA A 266 -14.97 -12.93 -1.21
CA ALA A 266 -14.90 -13.54 -2.55
C ALA A 266 -13.72 -12.94 -3.32
N PRO A 267 -12.71 -13.73 -3.71
CA PRO A 267 -11.53 -13.21 -4.40
C PRO A 267 -11.87 -12.48 -5.70
N GLN A 268 -11.23 -11.35 -5.96
CA GLN A 268 -11.40 -10.55 -7.16
C GLN A 268 -10.17 -10.67 -8.06
N PRO A 269 -10.32 -10.82 -9.41
CA PRO A 269 -9.18 -10.87 -10.30
C PRO A 269 -8.40 -9.56 -10.26
N GLN A 270 -7.08 -9.64 -10.01
CA GLN A 270 -6.18 -8.50 -10.03
C GLN A 270 -5.80 -8.13 -11.46
N ARG A 271 -5.88 -6.85 -11.83
CA ARG A 271 -5.65 -6.38 -13.19
C ARG A 271 -4.99 -5.01 -13.21
N VAL A 272 -3.93 -4.87 -13.98
CA VAL A 272 -3.13 -3.62 -14.07
C VAL A 272 -3.94 -2.38 -14.44
N GLY A 273 -4.93 -2.47 -15.32
CA GLY A 273 -5.72 -1.32 -15.77
C GLY A 273 -7.02 -1.09 -14.97
N VAL A 274 -7.23 -1.81 -13.88
CA VAL A 274 -8.49 -1.75 -13.10
C VAL A 274 -8.17 -1.33 -11.68
N PRO A 275 -8.75 -0.21 -11.21
CA PRO A 275 -8.57 0.19 -9.81
C PRO A 275 -9.23 -0.83 -8.88
N GLN A 276 -8.49 -1.26 -7.88
CA GLN A 276 -8.90 -2.26 -6.90
C GLN A 276 -8.31 -1.91 -5.54
N ILE A 277 -8.53 -2.74 -4.53
CA ILE A 277 -8.04 -2.52 -3.17
C ILE A 277 -6.52 -2.43 -3.16
N TRP A 278 -5.84 -3.40 -3.76
CA TRP A 278 -4.38 -3.43 -3.85
C TRP A 278 -3.79 -2.68 -5.05
N ASN A 279 -4.63 -2.14 -5.93
CA ASN A 279 -4.23 -1.35 -7.11
C ASN A 279 -5.02 -0.04 -7.18
N PRO A 280 -4.77 0.94 -6.31
CA PRO A 280 -5.55 2.17 -6.29
C PRO A 280 -5.21 3.15 -7.43
N LEU A 281 -3.98 3.12 -7.98
CA LEU A 281 -3.48 4.12 -8.91
C LEU A 281 -4.35 4.33 -10.17
N PRO A 282 -4.95 3.30 -10.80
CA PRO A 282 -5.87 3.56 -11.91
C PRO A 282 -7.14 4.32 -11.51
N GLY A 283 -7.38 4.53 -10.21
CA GLY A 283 -8.49 5.35 -9.69
C GLY A 283 -8.15 6.82 -9.50
N PHE A 284 -6.89 7.24 -9.67
CA PHE A 284 -6.46 8.61 -9.51
C PHE A 284 -6.61 9.43 -10.80
N ALA A 285 -7.23 10.61 -10.67
CA ALA A 285 -7.50 11.50 -11.79
C ALA A 285 -6.22 12.07 -12.43
N ASP A 286 -5.16 12.29 -11.65
CA ASP A 286 -3.87 12.80 -12.13
C ASP A 286 -3.09 11.74 -12.92
N VAL A 287 -3.10 10.48 -12.52
CA VAL A 287 -2.49 9.39 -13.31
C VAL A 287 -3.08 9.33 -14.73
N HIS A 288 -4.40 9.53 -14.85
CA HIS A 288 -5.07 9.63 -16.15
C HIS A 288 -4.71 10.91 -16.90
N ALA A 289 -4.76 12.07 -16.23
CA ALA A 289 -4.49 13.36 -16.84
C ALA A 289 -3.05 13.46 -17.38
N ASP A 290 -2.10 12.86 -16.69
CA ASP A 290 -0.69 12.85 -17.06
C ASP A 290 -0.33 11.72 -18.04
N GLY A 291 -1.30 10.88 -18.42
CA GLY A 291 -1.09 9.76 -19.34
C GLY A 291 -0.19 8.65 -18.81
N GLN A 292 -0.13 8.46 -17.47
CA GLN A 292 0.82 7.59 -16.79
C GLN A 292 0.30 6.16 -16.52
N LEU A 293 -0.91 5.80 -16.94
CA LEU A 293 -1.47 4.45 -16.77
C LEU A 293 -0.56 3.33 -17.29
N GLY A 294 0.28 3.62 -18.28
CA GLY A 294 1.26 2.67 -18.83
C GLY A 294 2.37 2.26 -17.86
N ASN A 295 2.53 2.96 -16.75
CA ASN A 295 3.50 2.63 -15.70
C ASN A 295 2.95 1.60 -14.70
N ILE A 296 1.67 1.27 -14.77
CA ILE A 296 1.04 0.19 -14.00
C ILE A 296 1.14 -1.07 -14.85
N GLN A 297 1.94 -2.05 -14.40
CA GLN A 297 2.39 -3.16 -15.22
C GLN A 297 2.36 -4.48 -14.46
N GLU A 298 2.53 -5.58 -15.18
CA GLU A 298 2.67 -6.91 -14.61
C GLU A 298 4.04 -7.09 -13.95
N ILE A 299 4.11 -7.91 -12.89
CA ILE A 299 5.36 -8.19 -12.14
C ILE A 299 6.49 -8.71 -13.03
N SER A 300 6.18 -9.37 -14.13
CA SER A 300 7.17 -9.87 -15.10
C SER A 300 8.01 -8.75 -15.73
N VAL A 301 7.46 -7.54 -15.84
CA VAL A 301 8.19 -6.36 -16.33
C VAL A 301 9.19 -5.89 -15.28
N PHE A 302 8.82 -5.88 -14.00
CA PHE A 302 9.73 -5.58 -12.90
C PHE A 302 10.91 -6.55 -12.85
N THR A 303 10.64 -7.86 -12.89
CA THR A 303 11.70 -8.88 -12.83
C THR A 303 12.65 -8.80 -14.03
N ALA A 304 12.11 -8.50 -15.22
CA ALA A 304 12.93 -8.28 -16.42
C ALA A 304 13.78 -7.01 -16.29
N ALA A 305 13.22 -5.91 -15.77
CA ALA A 305 13.95 -4.67 -15.56
C ALA A 305 15.07 -4.83 -14.51
N ALA A 306 14.79 -5.48 -13.38
CA ALA A 306 15.76 -5.77 -12.35
C ALA A 306 16.94 -6.60 -12.90
N ALA A 307 16.66 -7.66 -13.67
CA ALA A 307 17.68 -8.49 -14.28
C ALA A 307 18.51 -7.76 -15.36
N ALA A 308 17.92 -6.77 -16.05
CA ALA A 308 18.56 -6.01 -17.10
C ALA A 308 19.31 -4.76 -16.62
N GLY A 309 19.15 -4.35 -15.37
CA GLY A 309 19.68 -3.07 -14.86
C GLY A 309 18.95 -1.86 -15.45
N THR A 310 17.65 -1.92 -15.52
CA THR A 310 16.77 -0.87 -16.05
C THR A 310 15.58 -0.59 -15.15
N LEU A 311 15.75 -0.78 -13.85
CA LEU A 311 14.72 -0.41 -12.87
C LEU A 311 14.37 1.08 -12.99
N PRO A 312 13.11 1.49 -12.85
CA PRO A 312 12.78 2.90 -12.70
C PRO A 312 13.33 3.44 -11.37
N ALA A 313 13.26 4.75 -11.19
CA ALA A 313 13.69 5.37 -9.94
C ALA A 313 12.82 4.94 -8.75
N VAL A 314 11.51 4.76 -8.96
CA VAL A 314 10.59 4.30 -7.93
C VAL A 314 9.77 3.12 -8.44
N SER A 315 9.70 2.06 -7.66
CA SER A 315 8.91 0.85 -7.94
C SER A 315 8.05 0.47 -6.73
N TRP A 316 6.77 0.24 -6.96
CA TRP A 316 5.90 -0.46 -6.02
C TRP A 316 5.65 -1.87 -6.54
N VAL A 317 5.77 -2.86 -5.67
CA VAL A 317 5.60 -4.28 -6.01
C VAL A 317 4.54 -4.88 -5.12
N ILE A 318 3.45 -5.32 -5.73
CA ILE A 318 2.24 -5.81 -5.07
C ILE A 318 2.02 -7.27 -5.46
N PRO A 319 1.91 -8.19 -4.49
CA PRO A 319 1.68 -9.61 -4.73
C PRO A 319 0.24 -9.89 -5.20
N ASN A 320 -0.01 -11.11 -5.58
CA ASN A 320 -1.37 -11.67 -5.64
C ASN A 320 -1.72 -12.36 -4.30
N GLY A 321 -2.99 -12.73 -4.11
CA GLY A 321 -3.47 -13.31 -2.85
C GLY A 321 -2.84 -14.65 -2.45
N ARG A 322 -2.16 -15.37 -3.37
CA ARG A 322 -1.43 -16.59 -3.03
C ARG A 322 -0.06 -16.27 -2.43
N ASP A 323 0.57 -15.24 -2.94
CA ASP A 323 1.97 -14.90 -2.68
C ASP A 323 2.10 -13.74 -1.67
N SER A 324 0.95 -13.23 -1.14
CA SER A 324 0.85 -12.04 -0.30
C SER A 324 0.95 -12.30 1.21
N GLU A 325 0.78 -13.54 1.65
CA GLU A 325 0.60 -13.92 3.06
C GLU A 325 -0.75 -13.52 3.66
N HIS A 326 -1.60 -12.78 2.93
CA HIS A 326 -2.97 -12.48 3.37
C HIS A 326 -3.70 -13.79 3.76
N PRO A 327 -4.20 -13.93 4.98
CA PRO A 327 -4.91 -15.14 5.38
C PRO A 327 -6.07 -15.50 4.42
N PRO A 328 -6.19 -16.77 4.02
CA PRO A 328 -5.45 -17.95 4.44
C PRO A 328 -4.30 -18.36 3.48
N ALA A 329 -3.60 -17.43 2.84
CA ALA A 329 -2.38 -17.76 2.08
C ALA A 329 -1.29 -18.33 3.01
N LEU A 330 -0.35 -19.07 2.41
CA LEU A 330 0.74 -19.67 3.17
C LEU A 330 1.86 -18.66 3.43
N ILE A 331 2.35 -18.59 4.65
CA ILE A 331 3.50 -17.78 5.05
C ILE A 331 4.73 -18.18 4.23
N SER A 332 5.00 -19.48 4.10
CA SER A 332 6.13 -20.00 3.33
C SER A 332 6.11 -19.60 1.86
N THR A 333 4.92 -19.51 1.27
CA THR A 333 4.78 -19.08 -0.14
C THR A 333 5.11 -17.61 -0.31
N GLY A 334 4.64 -16.75 0.61
CA GLY A 334 4.95 -15.32 0.59
C GLY A 334 6.43 -15.05 0.85
N GLU A 335 7.05 -15.71 1.84
CA GLU A 335 8.49 -15.58 2.08
C GLU A 335 9.32 -16.00 0.86
N SER A 336 8.93 -17.10 0.20
CA SER A 336 9.58 -17.57 -1.03
C SER A 336 9.45 -16.54 -2.16
N TYR A 337 8.25 -15.98 -2.35
CA TYR A 337 8.00 -14.93 -3.35
C TYR A 337 8.86 -13.70 -3.11
N VAL A 338 8.85 -13.15 -1.90
CA VAL A 338 9.64 -11.97 -1.51
C VAL A 338 11.13 -12.24 -1.66
N THR A 339 11.59 -13.42 -1.21
CA THR A 339 13.00 -13.81 -1.35
C THR A 339 13.43 -13.85 -2.81
N ASN A 340 12.59 -14.37 -3.71
CA ASN A 340 12.88 -14.41 -5.14
C ASN A 340 12.95 -13.00 -5.74
N LEU A 341 12.08 -12.08 -5.35
CA LEU A 341 12.13 -10.68 -5.78
C LEU A 341 13.44 -10.01 -5.33
N ILE A 342 13.78 -10.12 -4.05
CA ILE A 342 14.98 -9.52 -3.48
C ILE A 342 16.23 -10.11 -4.13
N ASN A 343 16.30 -11.42 -4.30
CA ASN A 343 17.41 -12.09 -5.00
C ASN A 343 17.55 -11.58 -6.44
N THR A 344 16.44 -11.36 -7.15
CA THR A 344 16.46 -10.85 -8.52
C THR A 344 17.05 -9.44 -8.58
N VAL A 345 16.68 -8.56 -7.67
CA VAL A 345 17.23 -7.21 -7.56
C VAL A 345 18.72 -7.27 -7.18
N MET A 346 19.07 -8.08 -6.17
CA MET A 346 20.45 -8.22 -5.70
C MET A 346 21.39 -8.80 -6.74
N ALA A 347 20.89 -9.70 -7.59
CA ALA A 347 21.68 -10.28 -8.70
C ALA A 347 21.78 -9.34 -9.91
N GLY A 348 20.93 -8.31 -9.97
CA GLY A 348 20.88 -7.34 -11.07
C GLY A 348 21.96 -6.26 -10.99
N PRO A 349 22.22 -5.57 -12.11
CA PRO A 349 23.22 -4.51 -12.18
C PRO A 349 22.92 -3.29 -11.28
N ASP A 350 21.64 -3.04 -10.98
CA ASP A 350 21.19 -1.87 -10.21
C ASP A 350 21.34 -2.04 -8.69
N TRP A 351 21.69 -3.24 -8.20
CA TRP A 351 21.84 -3.51 -6.77
C TRP A 351 22.69 -2.48 -6.05
N SER A 352 23.82 -2.08 -6.63
CA SER A 352 24.77 -1.15 -5.99
C SER A 352 24.18 0.24 -5.68
N SER A 353 22.98 0.55 -6.16
CA SER A 353 22.27 1.83 -5.95
C SER A 353 20.79 1.66 -5.63
N THR A 354 20.38 0.50 -5.13
CA THR A 354 18.98 0.20 -4.82
C THR A 354 18.72 0.18 -3.30
N ALA A 355 17.59 0.72 -2.89
CA ALA A 355 16.99 0.52 -1.57
C ALA A 355 15.67 -0.21 -1.74
N ILE A 356 15.51 -1.35 -1.05
CA ILE A 356 14.26 -2.11 -0.97
C ILE A 356 13.67 -1.84 0.42
N PHE A 357 12.43 -1.37 0.46
CA PHE A 357 11.60 -1.28 1.65
C PHE A 357 10.57 -2.42 1.58
N LEU A 358 10.65 -3.36 2.51
CA LEU A 358 9.69 -4.45 2.64
C LEU A 358 8.80 -4.18 3.84
N THR A 359 7.50 -4.20 3.65
CA THR A 359 6.50 -3.98 4.70
C THR A 359 5.22 -4.74 4.41
N TRP A 360 4.31 -4.76 5.37
CA TRP A 360 2.94 -5.28 5.27
C TRP A 360 1.96 -4.12 5.37
N ASP A 361 0.84 -4.21 4.68
CA ASP A 361 -0.11 -3.12 4.53
C ASP A 361 -0.83 -2.76 5.84
N ASP A 362 -1.32 -3.78 6.54
CA ASP A 362 -1.97 -3.66 7.84
C ASP A 362 -1.70 -4.87 8.76
N TRP A 363 -2.23 -4.83 9.99
CA TRP A 363 -1.99 -5.87 11.02
C TRP A 363 -2.78 -7.15 10.82
N GLY A 364 -3.81 -7.19 9.94
CA GLY A 364 -4.61 -8.39 9.66
C GLY A 364 -5.39 -8.96 10.84
N GLY A 365 -5.69 -8.14 11.85
CA GLY A 365 -6.30 -8.60 13.09
C GLY A 365 -5.33 -9.31 14.04
N PHE A 366 -4.05 -9.43 13.71
CA PHE A 366 -3.04 -10.07 14.55
C PHE A 366 -2.59 -9.16 15.70
N PHE A 367 -2.30 -9.78 16.82
CA PHE A 367 -1.88 -9.11 18.06
C PHE A 367 -0.60 -8.30 17.86
N ASP A 368 -0.60 -7.09 18.38
CA ASP A 368 0.56 -6.28 18.67
C ASP A 368 0.41 -5.65 20.06
N HIS A 369 1.51 -5.56 20.81
CA HIS A 369 1.44 -5.07 22.18
C HIS A 369 1.65 -3.55 22.30
N VAL A 370 2.08 -2.88 21.22
CA VAL A 370 2.46 -1.45 21.26
C VAL A 370 1.27 -0.57 20.85
N VAL A 371 0.95 0.38 21.71
CA VAL A 371 -0.09 1.38 21.40
C VAL A 371 0.45 2.35 20.34
N PRO A 372 -0.23 2.50 19.19
CA PRO A 372 0.20 3.43 18.15
C PRO A 372 0.14 4.89 18.62
N PRO A 373 1.03 5.76 18.11
CA PRO A 373 1.01 7.17 18.44
C PRO A 373 -0.17 7.91 17.78
N ALA A 374 -0.71 8.90 18.47
CA ALA A 374 -1.67 9.82 17.89
C ALA A 374 -0.91 10.93 17.13
N VAL A 375 -1.02 10.98 15.82
CA VAL A 375 -0.29 11.93 14.96
C VAL A 375 -1.20 13.00 14.35
N ASP A 376 -2.40 12.64 13.93
CA ASP A 376 -3.42 13.52 13.36
C ASP A 376 -4.84 12.95 13.60
N GLN A 377 -5.82 13.39 12.84
CA GLN A 377 -7.20 12.88 12.94
C GLN A 377 -7.37 11.43 12.47
N ASN A 378 -6.48 10.91 11.63
CA ASN A 378 -6.48 9.53 11.13
C ASN A 378 -5.71 8.60 12.10
N GLY A 379 -4.76 9.15 12.83
CA GLY A 379 -3.83 8.42 13.69
C GLY A 379 -2.83 7.58 12.88
N TYR A 380 -2.02 6.79 13.57
CA TYR A 380 -1.40 5.60 13.01
C TYR A 380 -2.19 4.38 13.46
N GLY A 381 -2.12 3.29 12.68
CA GLY A 381 -2.63 2.01 13.08
C GLY A 381 -1.61 1.17 13.84
N LEU A 382 -1.81 -0.13 13.89
CA LEU A 382 -0.92 -1.03 14.62
C LEU A 382 0.44 -1.13 13.92
N ARG A 383 1.43 -1.68 14.63
CA ARG A 383 2.72 -1.91 14.00
C ARG A 383 2.64 -3.04 12.99
N VAL A 384 3.32 -2.82 11.89
CA VAL A 384 3.60 -3.81 10.84
C VAL A 384 5.11 -4.04 10.75
N PRO A 385 5.59 -5.20 10.25
CA PRO A 385 7.02 -5.37 10.03
C PRO A 385 7.55 -4.36 8.99
N GLY A 386 8.74 -3.81 9.24
CA GLY A 386 9.45 -2.96 8.30
C GLY A 386 10.91 -3.38 8.18
N LEU A 387 11.41 -3.54 6.96
CA LEU A 387 12.81 -3.89 6.68
C LEU A 387 13.38 -2.97 5.60
N VAL A 388 14.61 -2.53 5.80
CA VAL A 388 15.37 -1.80 4.78
C VAL A 388 16.51 -2.67 4.30
N ILE A 389 16.46 -3.05 3.03
CA ILE A 389 17.42 -3.95 2.38
C ILE A 389 18.12 -3.17 1.28
N SER A 390 19.41 -2.83 1.50
CA SER A 390 20.20 -2.01 0.60
C SER A 390 21.69 -2.30 0.78
N PRO A 391 22.52 -2.12 -0.26
CA PRO A 391 23.96 -2.20 -0.09
C PRO A 391 24.52 -1.14 0.86
N TYR A 392 23.76 -0.09 1.16
CA TYR A 392 24.13 0.96 2.10
C TYR A 392 23.38 0.86 3.44
N ALA A 393 22.43 -0.06 3.61
CA ALA A 393 21.72 -0.23 4.88
C ALA A 393 22.68 -0.65 6.00
N ARG A 394 22.48 -0.12 7.20
CA ARG A 394 23.30 -0.44 8.38
C ARG A 394 23.09 -1.89 8.78
N ALA A 395 24.17 -2.66 8.86
CA ALA A 395 24.08 -4.09 9.17
C ALA A 395 23.62 -4.35 10.61
N GLY A 396 22.57 -5.14 10.78
CA GLY A 396 22.03 -5.55 12.08
C GLY A 396 21.54 -4.38 12.93
N PHE A 397 21.14 -3.29 12.27
CA PHE A 397 20.58 -2.13 12.97
C PHE A 397 19.10 -2.33 13.22
N ILE A 398 18.66 -2.07 14.43
CA ILE A 398 17.24 -1.99 14.75
C ILE A 398 16.90 -0.51 14.87
N ASP A 399 16.00 -0.03 14.00
CA ASP A 399 15.52 1.34 14.04
C ASP A 399 14.29 1.41 14.96
N HIS A 400 14.43 2.23 16.01
CA HIS A 400 13.38 2.49 16.99
C HIS A 400 12.64 3.81 16.75
N GLN A 401 12.88 4.48 15.62
CA GLN A 401 12.16 5.69 15.26
C GLN A 401 10.68 5.36 14.98
N THR A 402 9.78 6.23 15.35
CA THR A 402 8.39 6.15 14.90
C THR A 402 8.32 6.38 13.40
N LEU A 403 7.98 5.36 12.66
CA LEU A 403 7.87 5.35 11.21
C LEU A 403 6.45 4.98 10.79
N SER A 404 6.09 5.38 9.58
CA SER A 404 4.92 4.88 8.84
C SER A 404 5.23 4.94 7.35
N PHE A 405 4.28 4.57 6.50
CA PHE A 405 4.48 4.65 5.03
C PHE A 405 4.72 6.08 4.54
N ASP A 406 4.33 7.09 5.31
CA ASP A 406 4.67 8.49 5.05
C ASP A 406 6.21 8.70 4.99
N ALA A 407 6.98 7.89 5.72
CA ALA A 407 8.45 7.93 5.67
C ALA A 407 9.01 7.41 4.34
N TYR A 408 8.33 6.46 3.67
CA TYR A 408 8.72 6.00 2.33
C TYR A 408 8.54 7.13 1.30
N LEU A 409 7.39 7.83 1.36
CA LEU A 409 7.13 8.98 0.49
C LEU A 409 8.16 10.07 0.75
N LYS A 410 8.38 10.43 2.03
CA LYS A 410 9.39 11.40 2.44
C LYS A 410 10.77 11.07 1.89
N PHE A 411 11.20 9.79 1.98
CA PHE A 411 12.50 9.35 1.46
C PHE A 411 12.60 9.55 -0.07
N ILE A 412 11.55 9.18 -0.81
CA ILE A 412 11.49 9.39 -2.26
C ILE A 412 11.54 10.88 -2.62
N GLU A 413 10.80 11.69 -1.91
CA GLU A 413 10.73 13.14 -2.11
C GLU A 413 12.06 13.83 -1.78
N ASP A 414 12.73 13.40 -0.72
CA ASP A 414 14.05 13.93 -0.33
C ASP A 414 15.14 13.53 -1.33
N ASP A 415 15.11 12.29 -1.85
CA ASP A 415 16.12 11.80 -2.77
C ASP A 415 15.90 12.32 -4.21
N PHE A 416 14.68 12.20 -4.72
CA PHE A 416 14.41 12.44 -6.15
C PHE A 416 13.74 13.78 -6.47
N LEU A 417 13.07 14.43 -5.49
CA LEU A 417 12.25 15.61 -5.74
C LEU A 417 12.79 16.88 -5.05
N GLY A 418 14.00 16.80 -4.47
CA GLY A 418 14.62 17.93 -3.78
C GLY A 418 13.86 18.39 -2.54
N GLY A 419 13.10 17.49 -1.92
CA GLY A 419 12.30 17.75 -0.72
C GLY A 419 10.92 18.38 -1.02
N ALA A 420 10.45 18.36 -2.26
CA ALA A 420 9.05 18.65 -2.56
C ALA A 420 8.14 17.64 -1.84
N ARG A 421 6.98 18.08 -1.38
CA ARG A 421 6.01 17.28 -0.63
C ARG A 421 4.66 17.26 -1.34
N LEU A 422 3.82 16.30 -0.97
CA LEU A 422 2.40 16.29 -1.31
C LEU A 422 1.67 17.35 -0.46
N ASP A 423 2.01 18.61 -0.72
CA ASP A 423 1.49 19.78 -0.02
C ASP A 423 0.60 20.59 -0.97
N PRO A 424 -0.73 20.63 -0.73
CA PRO A 424 -1.69 21.29 -1.61
C PRO A 424 -1.46 22.81 -1.76
N THR A 425 -0.56 23.39 -0.94
CA THR A 425 -0.18 24.80 -1.04
C THR A 425 1.01 25.03 -1.96
N THR A 426 1.80 24.00 -2.27
CA THR A 426 3.07 24.10 -3.00
C THR A 426 3.21 23.15 -4.17
N ASP A 427 2.47 22.05 -4.22
CA ASP A 427 2.57 21.02 -5.27
C ASP A 427 1.92 21.42 -6.61
N GLY A 428 1.16 22.50 -6.63
CA GLY A 428 0.48 23.00 -7.84
C GLY A 428 -0.90 22.41 -8.09
N ARG A 429 -1.38 21.49 -7.24
CA ARG A 429 -2.72 20.89 -7.29
C ARG A 429 -3.42 20.99 -5.93
N PRO A 430 -4.08 22.12 -5.63
CA PRO A 430 -4.78 22.28 -4.36
C PRO A 430 -5.81 21.17 -4.12
N ASP A 431 -5.73 20.51 -3.00
CA ASP A 431 -6.73 19.58 -2.48
C ASP A 431 -7.10 19.93 -1.03
N SER A 432 -7.94 19.14 -0.39
CA SER A 432 -8.43 19.41 0.96
C SER A 432 -7.79 18.51 2.02
N ARG A 433 -6.62 17.89 1.73
CA ARG A 433 -5.90 17.15 2.77
C ARG A 433 -5.61 18.04 3.96
N PRO A 434 -5.82 17.55 5.19
CA PRO A 434 -5.67 18.37 6.38
C PRO A 434 -4.21 18.60 6.77
N ASP A 435 -3.33 17.67 6.41
CA ASP A 435 -1.94 17.60 6.87
C ASP A 435 -1.00 17.17 5.74
N VAL A 436 0.26 17.58 5.82
CA VAL A 436 1.38 17.08 5.02
C VAL A 436 2.14 16.09 5.89
N ARG A 437 1.76 14.81 5.81
CA ARG A 437 2.19 13.77 6.75
C ARG A 437 3.67 13.46 6.67
N GLU A 438 4.27 13.62 5.49
CA GLU A 438 5.72 13.48 5.27
C GLU A 438 6.53 14.54 6.04
N SER A 439 5.86 15.61 6.50
CA SER A 439 6.45 16.68 7.32
C SER A 439 6.05 16.61 8.80
N ALA A 440 5.35 15.55 9.22
CA ALA A 440 4.92 15.40 10.61
C ALA A 440 6.11 15.36 11.59
N ALA A 441 6.05 16.16 12.64
CA ALA A 441 7.17 16.31 13.59
C ALA A 441 7.56 15.02 14.33
N GLY A 442 6.66 14.03 14.41
CA GLY A 442 6.90 12.74 15.05
C GLY A 442 7.41 11.67 14.08
N LEU A 443 7.40 11.93 12.78
CA LEU A 443 7.85 10.98 11.76
C LEU A 443 9.38 10.91 11.74
N GLY A 444 9.92 9.69 11.82
CA GLY A 444 11.34 9.42 11.70
C GLY A 444 11.89 9.69 10.30
N ASP A 445 13.17 9.51 10.14
CA ASP A 445 13.88 9.71 8.87
C ASP A 445 14.60 8.43 8.45
N LEU A 446 14.12 7.81 7.37
CA LEU A 446 14.70 6.58 6.83
C LEU A 446 16.17 6.74 6.40
N ALA A 447 16.66 7.95 6.17
CA ALA A 447 18.07 8.17 5.89
C ALA A 447 18.98 7.71 7.06
N ALA A 448 18.45 7.62 8.29
CA ALA A 448 19.15 7.09 9.45
C ALA A 448 19.44 5.57 9.36
N ASP A 449 18.71 4.84 8.53
CA ASP A 449 18.90 3.41 8.29
C ASP A 449 20.12 3.10 7.41
N PHE A 450 20.73 4.12 6.81
CA PHE A 450 21.81 3.97 5.85
C PHE A 450 23.15 4.48 6.41
N ASP A 451 24.23 3.86 5.94
CA ASP A 451 25.59 4.36 6.05
C ASP A 451 26.16 4.63 4.65
N PHE A 452 25.98 5.83 4.18
CA PHE A 452 26.47 6.26 2.89
C PHE A 452 27.98 6.56 2.88
N SER A 453 28.69 6.49 4.00
CA SER A 453 30.15 6.66 4.05
C SER A 453 30.90 5.42 3.55
N GLU A 454 30.26 4.26 3.65
CA GLU A 454 30.82 2.98 3.24
C GLU A 454 30.60 2.70 1.73
N PRO A 455 31.41 1.83 1.13
CA PRO A 455 31.14 1.31 -0.21
C PRO A 455 29.89 0.39 -0.21
N PRO A 456 29.21 0.24 -1.36
CA PRO A 456 28.08 -0.66 -1.45
C PRO A 456 28.45 -2.10 -1.12
N ARG A 457 27.69 -2.74 -0.25
CA ARG A 457 27.88 -4.14 0.17
C ARG A 457 27.51 -5.11 -0.95
N PRO A 458 28.17 -6.27 -1.05
CA PRO A 458 27.80 -7.32 -2.01
C PRO A 458 26.36 -7.84 -1.71
N PRO A 459 25.71 -8.45 -2.71
CA PRO A 459 24.41 -9.08 -2.52
C PRO A 459 24.46 -10.23 -1.51
N VAL A 460 23.36 -10.42 -0.79
CA VAL A 460 23.09 -11.54 0.11
C VAL A 460 21.96 -12.36 -0.50
N VAL A 461 22.33 -13.31 -1.37
CA VAL A 461 21.36 -14.17 -2.06
C VAL A 461 20.99 -15.35 -1.16
N LEU A 462 19.70 -15.50 -0.87
CA LEU A 462 19.17 -16.54 0.03
C LEU A 462 18.46 -17.65 -0.74
N PRO A 463 18.34 -18.86 -0.16
CA PRO A 463 17.49 -19.91 -0.73
C PRO A 463 16.04 -19.42 -0.87
N VAL A 464 15.44 -19.60 -2.05
CA VAL A 464 14.04 -19.19 -2.29
C VAL A 464 13.08 -20.04 -1.45
N ASP A 465 13.35 -21.35 -1.36
CA ASP A 465 12.58 -22.27 -0.54
C ASP A 465 13.46 -22.71 0.67
N PRO A 466 13.53 -21.91 1.74
CA PRO A 466 14.31 -22.28 2.92
C PRO A 466 13.67 -23.46 3.65
N ILE A 467 14.50 -24.17 4.42
CA ILE A 467 13.98 -25.20 5.33
C ILE A 467 13.35 -24.47 6.52
N THR A 468 12.09 -24.75 6.81
CA THR A 468 11.32 -24.15 7.92
C THR A 468 10.71 -25.22 8.81
N ASP A 469 10.27 -24.81 10.01
CA ASP A 469 9.50 -25.65 10.93
C ASP A 469 7.96 -25.51 10.72
N LEU A 470 7.53 -24.73 9.71
CA LEU A 470 6.11 -24.58 9.36
C LEU A 470 5.44 -25.92 8.97
N ARG A 471 4.13 -26.08 9.30
CA ARG A 471 3.35 -27.30 9.16
C ARG A 471 2.02 -27.09 8.44
#